data_8b1b02e9167611b3df9c6671d3c9cf00
#
_entry.id   8b1b02e9167611b3df9c6671d3c9cf00
#
_cell.length_a   1.000
_cell.length_b   1.000
_cell.length_c   1.000
_cell.angle_alpha   90.00
_cell.angle_beta   90.00
_cell.angle_gamma   90.00
#
_symmetry.space_group_name_H-M   'P 1'
#
loop_
_entity.id
_entity.type
_entity.pdbx_description
1 polymer ?
#
loop_
_entity_poly.entity_id
_entity_poly.type
_entity_poly.pdbx_seq_one_letter_code
_entity_poly.pdbx_strand_id
1 'polypeptide(L)'
;DSRVSKGEERYTAYFTFNESVKGDYDEIHTLIKDIADKLGVDEKAVSENSNLIVTKYSPTSEVLIPCILICLIVVIFASVVIYNIFQVGIARKIQEYGKIKAIGATKKQMKKIIVTEGMLLSVIAIPIGLIVGYFATPFLFKSAMDFARDGNEYMVIGDVSIFSLPVIIISALISLITVRLALIKAVKTVTTI
;
A
#
# COMPACT_ATOMS: atom_id res chain seq x y z
N ASP A 1 43.62 6.18 -19.48
CA ASP A 1 43.19 6.89 -18.26
C ASP A 1 44.42 7.34 -17.48
N SER A 2 44.80 8.58 -17.63
CA SER A 2 46.10 9.15 -17.16
C SER A 2 46.05 9.61 -15.69
N ARG A 3 45.12 9.12 -14.88
CA ARG A 3 44.92 9.58 -13.49
C ARG A 3 45.30 8.58 -12.42
N VAL A 4 45.77 7.40 -12.78
CA VAL A 4 46.19 6.40 -11.82
C VAL A 4 47.74 6.43 -11.73
N SER A 5 48.26 6.94 -10.62
CA SER A 5 49.68 6.84 -10.33
C SER A 5 50.03 5.36 -10.11
N LYS A 6 51.13 4.91 -10.65
CA LYS A 6 51.64 3.54 -10.48
C LYS A 6 51.73 3.19 -8.99
N GLY A 7 50.79 2.35 -8.52
CA GLY A 7 50.72 1.88 -7.14
C GLY A 7 49.34 2.02 -6.49
N GLU A 8 48.37 2.69 -7.12
CA GLU A 8 46.98 2.86 -6.62
C GLU A 8 45.96 2.25 -7.60
N GLU A 9 46.18 1.06 -8.09
CA GLU A 9 45.20 0.37 -8.89
C GLU A 9 44.06 -0.06 -7.97
N ARG A 10 42.91 0.57 -8.12
CA ARG A 10 41.67 0.19 -7.43
C ARG A 10 40.85 -0.71 -8.35
N TYR A 11 40.69 -1.96 -7.96
CA TYR A 11 39.84 -2.92 -8.65
C TYR A 11 38.44 -2.87 -8.03
N THR A 12 37.40 -2.76 -8.84
CA THR A 12 36.01 -2.90 -8.40
C THR A 12 35.48 -4.19 -8.97
N ALA A 13 35.09 -5.11 -8.08
CA ALA A 13 34.45 -6.36 -8.46
C ALA A 13 32.93 -6.23 -8.26
N TYR A 14 32.17 -6.57 -9.30
CA TYR A 14 30.73 -6.65 -9.22
C TYR A 14 30.29 -8.11 -9.16
N PHE A 15 29.38 -8.42 -8.25
CA PHE A 15 28.78 -9.75 -8.18
C PHE A 15 27.26 -9.64 -7.98
N THR A 16 26.54 -10.63 -8.49
CA THR A 16 25.10 -10.77 -8.31
C THR A 16 24.81 -12.15 -7.76
N PHE A 17 23.82 -12.23 -6.88
CA PHE A 17 23.37 -13.53 -6.38
C PHE A 17 22.57 -14.26 -7.46
N ASN A 18 22.71 -15.59 -7.49
CA ASN A 18 21.89 -16.44 -8.35
C ASN A 18 20.42 -16.37 -7.91
N GLU A 19 19.50 -16.63 -8.84
CA GLU A 19 18.04 -16.64 -8.59
C GLU A 19 17.59 -17.65 -7.52
N SER A 20 18.44 -18.63 -7.20
CA SER A 20 18.19 -19.60 -6.13
C SER A 20 18.32 -19.03 -4.71
N VAL A 21 18.96 -17.89 -4.55
CA VAL A 21 19.13 -17.25 -3.23
C VAL A 21 17.82 -16.57 -2.88
N LYS A 22 17.19 -17.06 -1.81
CA LYS A 22 15.95 -16.53 -1.22
C LYS A 22 16.26 -16.03 0.17
N GLY A 23 15.59 -14.99 0.60
CA GLY A 23 15.75 -14.41 1.91
C GLY A 23 15.05 -13.07 2.01
N ASP A 24 15.10 -12.45 3.18
CA ASP A 24 14.73 -11.06 3.35
C ASP A 24 15.96 -10.14 3.17
N TYR A 25 15.73 -8.84 3.31
CA TYR A 25 16.79 -7.84 3.18
C TYR A 25 17.95 -8.10 4.16
N ASP A 26 17.64 -8.42 5.42
CA ASP A 26 18.63 -8.59 6.47
C ASP A 26 19.48 -9.85 6.26
N GLU A 27 18.87 -10.94 5.78
CA GLU A 27 19.57 -12.17 5.43
C GLU A 27 20.54 -11.92 4.26
N ILE A 28 20.11 -11.19 3.23
CA ILE A 28 20.97 -10.86 2.09
C ILE A 28 22.11 -9.93 2.50
N HIS A 29 21.82 -8.93 3.33
CA HIS A 29 22.83 -8.03 3.86
C HIS A 29 23.89 -8.78 4.67
N THR A 30 23.47 -9.73 5.50
CA THR A 30 24.38 -10.59 6.27
C THR A 30 25.23 -11.48 5.38
N LEU A 31 24.65 -12.03 4.30
CA LEU A 31 25.39 -12.80 3.30
C LEU A 31 26.45 -11.97 2.59
N ILE A 32 26.15 -10.72 2.24
CA ILE A 32 27.11 -9.80 1.62
C ILE A 32 28.29 -9.55 2.55
N LYS A 33 28.03 -9.30 3.84
CA LYS A 33 29.08 -9.12 4.86
C LYS A 33 29.94 -10.37 5.03
N ASP A 34 29.33 -11.55 5.12
CA ASP A 34 30.05 -12.81 5.25
C ASP A 34 30.97 -13.10 4.04
N ILE A 35 30.53 -12.73 2.83
CA ILE A 35 31.34 -12.80 1.62
C ILE A 35 32.49 -11.81 1.68
N ALA A 36 32.27 -10.57 2.10
CA ALA A 36 33.29 -9.55 2.23
C ALA A 36 34.40 -9.99 3.23
N ASP A 37 33.97 -10.50 4.37
CA ASP A 37 34.90 -11.02 5.41
C ASP A 37 35.74 -12.20 4.89
N LYS A 38 35.13 -13.13 4.17
CA LYS A 38 35.86 -14.26 3.54
C LYS A 38 36.85 -13.82 2.48
N LEU A 39 36.59 -12.71 1.80
CA LEU A 39 37.49 -12.13 0.80
C LEU A 39 38.52 -11.17 1.41
N GLY A 40 38.43 -10.88 2.71
CA GLY A 40 39.34 -9.95 3.40
C GLY A 40 39.11 -8.49 2.96
N VAL A 41 37.91 -8.14 2.51
CA VAL A 41 37.55 -6.79 2.07
C VAL A 41 36.96 -6.03 3.24
N ASP A 42 37.46 -4.81 3.49
CA ASP A 42 36.90 -3.93 4.53
C ASP A 42 35.41 -3.64 4.24
N GLU A 43 34.57 -3.73 5.24
CA GLU A 43 33.11 -3.46 5.16
C GLU A 43 32.81 -2.09 4.52
N LYS A 44 33.68 -1.09 4.76
CA LYS A 44 33.56 0.25 4.16
C LYS A 44 33.83 0.30 2.66
N ALA A 45 34.49 -0.72 2.11
CA ALA A 45 34.75 -0.83 0.68
C ALA A 45 33.64 -1.60 -0.07
N VAL A 46 32.67 -2.15 0.66
CA VAL A 46 31.50 -2.83 0.09
C VAL A 46 30.41 -1.82 -0.19
N SER A 47 29.97 -1.76 -1.45
CA SER A 47 28.84 -0.95 -1.85
C SER A 47 27.68 -1.83 -2.29
N GLU A 48 26.56 -1.72 -1.62
CA GLU A 48 25.36 -2.49 -1.88
C GLU A 48 24.35 -1.70 -2.71
N ASN A 49 23.71 -2.35 -3.65
CA ASN A 49 22.53 -1.79 -4.30
C ASN A 49 21.28 -2.10 -3.47
N SER A 50 21.06 -1.31 -2.41
CA SER A 50 19.94 -1.48 -1.49
C SER A 50 18.58 -1.47 -2.20
N ASN A 51 18.42 -0.69 -3.26
CA ASN A 51 17.18 -0.64 -4.04
C ASN A 51 16.91 -1.95 -4.77
N LEU A 52 17.94 -2.56 -5.34
CA LEU A 52 17.81 -3.88 -5.99
C LEU A 52 17.45 -4.95 -4.96
N ILE A 53 18.07 -4.89 -3.77
CA ILE A 53 17.82 -5.85 -2.70
C ILE A 53 16.36 -5.72 -2.23
N VAL A 54 15.88 -4.52 -1.94
CA VAL A 54 14.48 -4.27 -1.50
C VAL A 54 13.45 -4.67 -2.57
N THR A 55 13.76 -4.50 -3.85
CA THR A 55 12.81 -4.86 -4.92
C THR A 55 12.80 -6.34 -5.26
N LYS A 56 13.93 -7.03 -5.11
CA LYS A 56 14.08 -8.45 -5.47
C LYS A 56 13.75 -9.40 -4.32
N TYR A 57 13.98 -8.98 -3.09
CA TYR A 57 13.79 -9.79 -1.88
C TYR A 57 12.64 -9.23 -1.03
N SER A 58 12.17 -10.04 -0.09
CA SER A 58 11.05 -9.62 0.78
C SER A 58 11.42 -8.38 1.60
N PRO A 59 10.52 -7.41 1.71
CA PRO A 59 10.78 -6.21 2.49
C PRO A 59 10.92 -6.56 3.98
N THR A 60 11.86 -5.91 4.63
CA THR A 60 12.10 -6.02 6.08
C THR A 60 10.89 -5.54 6.88
N SER A 61 10.75 -6.03 8.12
CA SER A 61 9.75 -5.53 9.07
C SER A 61 9.83 -4.01 9.28
N GLU A 62 11.00 -3.42 9.17
CA GLU A 62 11.21 -1.96 9.24
C GLU A 62 10.48 -1.19 8.13
N VAL A 63 10.30 -1.78 6.96
CA VAL A 63 9.55 -1.19 5.84
C VAL A 63 8.07 -1.56 5.93
N LEU A 64 7.76 -2.80 6.32
CA LEU A 64 6.38 -3.28 6.40
C LEU A 64 5.56 -2.57 7.48
N ILE A 65 6.13 -2.34 8.65
CA ILE A 65 5.41 -1.72 9.77
C ILE A 65 4.92 -0.30 9.43
N PRO A 66 5.77 0.63 8.93
CA PRO A 66 5.29 1.95 8.49
C PRO A 66 4.25 1.87 7.37
N CYS A 67 4.41 0.98 6.41
CA CYS A 67 3.44 0.81 5.32
C CYS A 67 2.07 0.37 5.85
N ILE A 68 2.02 -0.61 6.75
CA ILE A 68 0.78 -1.07 7.39
C ILE A 68 0.14 0.06 8.18
N LEU A 69 0.94 0.85 8.92
CA LEU A 69 0.45 1.96 9.72
C LEU A 69 -0.16 3.06 8.83
N ILE A 70 0.48 3.42 7.74
CA ILE A 70 -0.07 4.37 6.76
C ILE A 70 -1.38 3.83 6.15
N CYS A 71 -1.42 2.57 5.74
CA CYS A 71 -2.64 1.94 5.23
C CYS A 71 -3.78 1.99 6.26
N LEU A 72 -3.49 1.72 7.53
CA LEU A 72 -4.47 1.78 8.60
C LEU A 72 -5.01 3.19 8.81
N ILE A 73 -4.15 4.20 8.78
CA ILE A 73 -4.55 5.61 8.86
C ILE A 73 -5.48 5.96 7.69
N VAL A 74 -5.13 5.60 6.46
CA VAL A 74 -5.96 5.86 5.27
C VAL A 74 -7.33 5.17 5.40
N VAL A 75 -7.38 3.93 5.87
CA VAL A 75 -8.64 3.20 6.10
C VAL A 75 -9.51 3.90 7.15
N ILE A 76 -8.91 4.42 8.23
CA ILE A 76 -9.65 5.17 9.26
C ILE A 76 -10.25 6.44 8.67
N PHE A 77 -9.47 7.25 7.97
CA PHE A 77 -9.97 8.48 7.33
C PHE A 77 -11.05 8.19 6.30
N ALA A 78 -10.85 7.21 5.44
CA ALA A 78 -11.87 6.78 4.48
C ALA A 78 -13.17 6.36 5.18
N SER A 79 -13.07 5.60 6.27
CA SER A 79 -14.22 5.17 7.06
C SER A 79 -15.00 6.35 7.65
N VAL A 80 -14.30 7.38 8.13
CA VAL A 80 -14.92 8.61 8.68
C VAL A 80 -15.65 9.38 7.58
N VAL A 81 -15.04 9.53 6.41
CA VAL A 81 -15.68 10.22 5.26
C VAL A 81 -16.92 9.47 4.81
N ILE A 82 -16.84 8.16 4.62
CA ILE A 82 -17.98 7.32 4.24
C ILE A 82 -19.09 7.44 5.29
N TYR A 83 -18.75 7.33 6.58
CA TYR A 83 -19.69 7.49 7.68
C TYR A 83 -20.44 8.83 7.61
N ASN A 84 -19.71 9.94 7.43
CA ASN A 84 -20.31 11.28 7.36
C ASN A 84 -21.25 11.44 6.16
N ILE A 85 -20.85 10.95 4.98
CA ILE A 85 -21.69 11.01 3.76
C ILE A 85 -22.99 10.24 3.98
N PHE A 86 -22.91 9.02 4.53
CA PHE A 86 -24.11 8.23 4.80
C PHE A 86 -24.96 8.83 5.90
N GLN A 87 -24.38 9.41 6.94
CA GLN A 87 -25.13 10.08 8.01
C GLN A 87 -25.96 11.25 7.46
N VAL A 88 -25.38 12.10 6.60
CA VAL A 88 -26.08 13.20 5.93
C VAL A 88 -27.15 12.66 4.98
N GLY A 89 -26.83 11.62 4.19
CA GLY A 89 -27.77 10.97 3.28
C GLY A 89 -29.00 10.41 4.01
N ILE A 90 -28.77 9.72 5.13
CA ILE A 90 -29.85 9.17 5.97
C ILE A 90 -30.67 10.29 6.59
N ALA A 91 -30.03 11.36 7.08
CA ALA A 91 -30.76 12.53 7.65
C ALA A 91 -31.75 13.16 6.64
N ARG A 92 -31.36 13.25 5.37
CA ARG A 92 -32.24 13.71 4.29
C ARG A 92 -33.41 12.76 4.01
N LYS A 93 -33.18 11.44 4.14
CA LYS A 93 -34.20 10.41 3.89
C LYS A 93 -35.05 10.06 5.13
N ILE A 94 -34.84 10.71 6.26
CA ILE A 94 -35.56 10.41 7.52
C ILE A 94 -37.10 10.45 7.32
N GLN A 95 -37.61 11.37 6.52
CA GLN A 95 -39.06 11.44 6.25
C GLN A 95 -39.56 10.24 5.44
N GLU A 96 -38.76 9.75 4.47
CA GLU A 96 -39.08 8.55 3.69
C GLU A 96 -39.03 7.31 4.57
N TYR A 97 -38.03 7.21 5.42
CA TYR A 97 -37.91 6.11 6.39
C TYR A 97 -39.00 6.13 7.46
N GLY A 98 -39.49 7.35 7.83
CA GLY A 98 -40.63 7.52 8.70
C GLY A 98 -41.92 6.93 8.10
N LYS A 99 -42.17 7.15 6.80
CA LYS A 99 -43.28 6.56 6.07
C LYS A 99 -43.22 5.03 6.05
N ILE A 100 -42.03 4.47 5.78
CA ILE A 100 -41.82 3.04 5.77
C ILE A 100 -42.04 2.44 7.17
N LYS A 101 -41.61 3.14 8.23
CA LYS A 101 -41.87 2.74 9.62
C LYS A 101 -43.35 2.79 9.98
N ALA A 102 -44.10 3.81 9.47
CA ALA A 102 -45.54 3.96 9.71
C ALA A 102 -46.36 2.81 9.12
N ILE A 103 -45.95 2.19 8.03
CA ILE A 103 -46.57 1.00 7.43
C ILE A 103 -46.07 -0.33 8.07
N GLY A 104 -45.33 -0.27 9.20
CA GLY A 104 -44.97 -1.42 10.02
C GLY A 104 -43.60 -2.01 9.79
N ALA A 105 -42.69 -1.35 9.10
CA ALA A 105 -41.33 -1.84 8.93
C ALA A 105 -40.56 -1.88 10.27
N THR A 106 -39.91 -2.98 10.53
CA THR A 106 -39.06 -3.17 11.73
C THR A 106 -37.72 -2.44 11.58
N LYS A 107 -37.11 -2.04 12.71
CA LYS A 107 -35.75 -1.47 12.72
C LYS A 107 -34.73 -2.36 11.98
N LYS A 108 -34.88 -3.67 12.03
CA LYS A 108 -34.00 -4.64 11.35
C LYS A 108 -34.14 -4.58 9.83
N GLN A 109 -35.35 -4.44 9.33
CA GLN A 109 -35.64 -4.27 7.89
C GLN A 109 -35.08 -2.96 7.37
N MET A 110 -35.28 -1.87 8.09
CA MET A 110 -34.74 -0.54 7.72
C MET A 110 -33.20 -0.54 7.68
N LYS A 111 -32.56 -1.15 8.68
CA LYS A 111 -31.11 -1.34 8.68
C LYS A 111 -30.64 -2.12 7.44
N LYS A 112 -31.35 -3.19 7.08
CA LYS A 112 -31.02 -4.01 5.91
C LYS A 112 -31.10 -3.18 4.61
N ILE A 113 -32.12 -2.35 4.44
CA ILE A 113 -32.30 -1.50 3.27
C ILE A 113 -31.12 -0.55 3.12
N ILE A 114 -30.76 0.20 4.18
CA ILE A 114 -29.67 1.17 4.16
C ILE A 114 -28.33 0.50 3.86
N VAL A 115 -28.06 -0.62 4.51
CA VAL A 115 -26.79 -1.36 4.28
C VAL A 115 -26.75 -1.91 2.86
N THR A 116 -27.87 -2.42 2.34
CA THR A 116 -27.92 -2.94 0.96
C THR A 116 -27.71 -1.82 -0.06
N GLU A 117 -28.32 -0.64 0.13
CA GLU A 117 -28.10 0.54 -0.72
C GLU A 117 -26.62 0.95 -0.74
N GLY A 118 -26.00 1.04 0.42
CA GLY A 118 -24.57 1.37 0.52
C GLY A 118 -23.64 0.31 -0.08
N MET A 119 -23.98 -0.96 0.09
CA MET A 119 -23.23 -2.04 -0.54
C MET A 119 -23.37 -2.04 -2.06
N LEU A 120 -24.56 -1.73 -2.59
CA LEU A 120 -24.78 -1.61 -4.02
C LEU A 120 -23.93 -0.48 -4.63
N LEU A 121 -23.88 0.67 -3.95
CA LEU A 121 -22.99 1.77 -4.36
C LEU A 121 -21.52 1.37 -4.33
N SER A 122 -21.10 0.57 -3.35
CA SER A 122 -19.70 0.14 -3.25
C SER A 122 -19.29 -0.83 -4.36
N VAL A 123 -20.23 -1.64 -4.88
CA VAL A 123 -19.98 -2.53 -6.04
C VAL A 123 -19.58 -1.73 -7.29
N ILE A 124 -20.07 -0.51 -7.42
CA ILE A 124 -19.72 0.40 -8.52
C ILE A 124 -18.48 1.21 -8.17
N ALA A 125 -18.41 1.75 -6.96
CA ALA A 125 -17.34 2.65 -6.54
C ALA A 125 -15.98 1.96 -6.41
N ILE A 126 -15.94 0.72 -5.91
CA ILE A 126 -14.68 -0.02 -5.72
C ILE A 126 -13.97 -0.30 -7.06
N PRO A 127 -14.61 -0.84 -8.09
CA PRO A 127 -13.96 -1.01 -9.40
C PRO A 127 -13.47 0.31 -10.01
N ILE A 128 -14.28 1.37 -9.91
CA ILE A 128 -13.88 2.70 -10.41
C ILE A 128 -12.63 3.18 -9.65
N GLY A 129 -12.62 3.07 -8.33
CA GLY A 129 -11.46 3.43 -7.49
C GLY A 129 -10.21 2.63 -7.84
N LEU A 130 -10.35 1.32 -8.09
CA LEU A 130 -9.24 0.46 -8.52
C LEU A 130 -8.70 0.86 -9.90
N ILE A 131 -9.58 1.19 -10.86
CA ILE A 131 -9.17 1.67 -12.18
C ILE A 131 -8.42 3.00 -12.07
N VAL A 132 -8.96 3.95 -11.31
CA VAL A 132 -8.31 5.25 -11.08
C VAL A 132 -6.94 5.04 -10.39
N GLY A 133 -6.88 4.21 -9.36
CA GLY A 133 -5.63 3.84 -8.68
C GLY A 133 -4.62 3.22 -9.63
N TYR A 134 -5.06 2.35 -10.51
CA TYR A 134 -4.24 1.71 -11.53
C TYR A 134 -3.52 2.75 -12.41
N PHE A 135 -4.23 3.71 -12.94
CA PHE A 135 -3.64 4.75 -13.80
C PHE A 135 -2.86 5.81 -13.01
N ALA A 136 -3.25 6.09 -11.77
CA ALA A 136 -2.58 7.07 -10.93
C ALA A 136 -1.23 6.55 -10.37
N THR A 137 -1.12 5.27 -10.06
CA THR A 137 0.06 4.68 -9.41
C THR A 137 1.36 4.91 -10.19
N PRO A 138 1.46 4.66 -11.50
CA PRO A 138 2.69 4.88 -12.27
C PRO A 138 3.12 6.37 -12.26
N PHE A 139 2.14 7.26 -12.34
CA PHE A 139 2.40 8.71 -12.31
C PHE A 139 2.93 9.16 -10.95
N LEU A 140 2.29 8.73 -9.87
CA LEU A 140 2.72 9.04 -8.50
C LEU A 140 4.08 8.42 -8.18
N PHE A 141 4.29 7.17 -8.61
CA PHE A 141 5.56 6.49 -8.42
C PHE A 141 6.70 7.21 -9.13
N LYS A 142 6.50 7.58 -10.40
CA LYS A 142 7.49 8.36 -11.16
C LYS A 142 7.80 9.69 -10.48
N SER A 143 6.78 10.44 -10.07
CA SER A 143 6.97 11.74 -9.40
C SER A 143 7.70 11.60 -8.06
N ALA A 144 7.40 10.57 -7.28
CA ALA A 144 8.08 10.27 -6.02
C ALA A 144 9.56 9.89 -6.26
N MET A 145 9.83 9.16 -7.34
CA MET A 145 11.18 8.77 -7.73
C MET A 145 12.02 9.93 -8.26
N ASP A 146 11.42 10.80 -9.06
CA ASP A 146 12.09 12.01 -9.54
C ASP A 146 12.50 12.90 -8.35
N PHE A 147 11.61 13.02 -7.34
CA PHE A 147 11.91 13.73 -6.10
C PHE A 147 13.03 13.08 -5.27
N ALA A 148 13.04 11.75 -5.17
CA ALA A 148 14.07 10.98 -4.46
C ALA A 148 15.42 11.02 -5.20
N ARG A 149 15.42 11.14 -6.53
CA ARG A 149 16.61 11.17 -7.37
C ARG A 149 17.37 12.50 -7.31
N ASP A 150 16.68 13.59 -7.04
CA ASP A 150 17.29 14.95 -6.94
C ASP A 150 18.38 15.04 -5.85
N GLY A 151 18.50 14.00 -4.99
CA GLY A 151 19.55 13.88 -3.98
C GLY A 151 20.61 12.80 -4.24
N ASN A 152 20.37 11.83 -5.15
CA ASN A 152 21.26 10.69 -5.36
C ASN A 152 21.27 10.21 -6.82
N GLU A 153 22.30 10.58 -7.55
CA GLU A 153 22.52 10.29 -8.98
C GLU A 153 22.66 8.79 -9.32
N TYR A 154 22.81 7.93 -8.30
CA TYR A 154 23.06 6.49 -8.42
C TYR A 154 21.83 5.58 -8.17
N MET A 155 20.62 6.17 -8.03
CA MET A 155 19.40 5.38 -7.83
C MET A 155 18.93 4.75 -9.13
N VAL A 156 19.50 3.61 -9.50
CA VAL A 156 18.99 2.77 -10.60
C VAL A 156 17.86 1.92 -10.04
N ILE A 157 16.64 2.30 -10.37
CA ILE A 157 15.46 1.50 -10.05
C ILE A 157 15.25 0.54 -11.19
N GLY A 158 15.33 -0.76 -10.89
CA GLY A 158 14.94 -1.80 -11.83
C GLY A 158 13.46 -1.67 -12.21
N ASP A 159 13.03 -2.37 -13.27
CA ASP A 159 11.62 -2.50 -13.68
C ASP A 159 10.79 -3.08 -12.52
N VAL A 160 10.24 -2.21 -11.69
CA VAL A 160 9.31 -2.61 -10.64
C VAL A 160 7.97 -2.85 -11.30
N SER A 161 7.55 -4.11 -11.35
CA SER A 161 6.18 -4.44 -11.72
C SER A 161 5.23 -3.89 -10.65
N ILE A 162 4.73 -2.68 -10.88
CA ILE A 162 3.76 -1.97 -10.01
C ILE A 162 2.44 -2.76 -9.95
N PHE A 163 2.29 -3.78 -10.80
CA PHE A 163 1.09 -4.55 -11.00
C PHE A 163 1.20 -5.95 -10.40
N SER A 164 0.45 -6.15 -9.33
CA SER A 164 0.29 -7.47 -8.71
C SER A 164 -1.20 -7.76 -8.53
N LEU A 165 -1.69 -8.83 -9.18
CA LEU A 165 -3.07 -9.29 -9.02
C LEU A 165 -3.46 -9.51 -7.54
N PRO A 166 -2.60 -10.09 -6.68
CA PRO A 166 -2.88 -10.18 -5.25
C PRO A 166 -3.14 -8.83 -4.58
N VAL A 167 -2.39 -7.78 -4.93
CA VAL A 167 -2.57 -6.44 -4.36
C VAL A 167 -3.94 -5.87 -4.73
N ILE A 168 -4.40 -6.05 -5.97
CA ILE A 168 -5.73 -5.61 -6.41
C ILE A 168 -6.83 -6.32 -5.60
N ILE A 169 -6.72 -7.64 -5.43
CA ILE A 169 -7.70 -8.44 -4.68
C ILE A 169 -7.73 -8.01 -3.20
N ILE A 170 -6.56 -7.86 -2.58
CA ILE A 170 -6.46 -7.43 -1.18
C ILE A 170 -7.05 -6.02 -1.00
N SER A 171 -6.73 -5.10 -1.91
CA SER A 171 -7.27 -3.73 -1.88
C SER A 171 -8.79 -3.69 -2.02
N ALA A 172 -9.35 -4.52 -2.91
CA ALA A 172 -10.79 -4.66 -3.07
C ALA A 172 -11.46 -5.20 -1.79
N LEU A 173 -10.87 -6.22 -1.16
CA LEU A 173 -11.36 -6.81 0.08
C LEU A 173 -11.32 -5.81 1.25
N ILE A 174 -10.20 -5.11 1.42
CA ILE A 174 -10.05 -4.07 2.46
C ILE A 174 -11.08 -2.96 2.25
N SER A 175 -11.26 -2.50 1.00
CA SER A 175 -12.26 -1.48 0.67
C SER A 175 -13.67 -1.93 1.01
N LEU A 176 -14.04 -3.18 0.67
CA LEU A 176 -15.36 -3.73 0.97
C LEU A 176 -15.60 -3.84 2.49
N ILE A 177 -14.62 -4.29 3.25
CA ILE A 177 -14.69 -4.37 4.70
C ILE A 177 -14.85 -2.97 5.31
N THR A 178 -14.06 -2.00 4.83
CA THR A 178 -14.11 -0.61 5.30
C THR A 178 -15.49 0.01 5.10
N VAL A 179 -16.06 -0.13 3.89
CA VAL A 179 -17.42 0.35 3.58
C VAL A 179 -18.45 -0.32 4.48
N ARG A 180 -18.38 -1.63 4.65
CA ARG A 180 -19.33 -2.37 5.49
C ARG A 180 -19.27 -1.93 6.95
N LEU A 181 -18.10 -1.73 7.52
CA LEU A 181 -17.94 -1.24 8.89
C LEU A 181 -18.48 0.19 9.06
N ALA A 182 -18.18 1.09 8.11
CA ALA A 182 -18.67 2.45 8.12
C ALA A 182 -20.20 2.51 8.05
N LEU A 183 -20.83 1.72 7.18
CA LEU A 183 -22.29 1.61 7.04
C LEU A 183 -22.95 1.08 8.31
N ILE A 184 -22.42 0.04 8.92
CA ILE A 184 -22.98 -0.51 10.16
C ILE A 184 -22.97 0.54 11.27
N LYS A 185 -21.89 1.31 11.37
CA LYS A 185 -21.75 2.38 12.37
C LYS A 185 -22.72 3.52 12.09
N ALA A 186 -22.86 3.97 10.82
CA ALA A 186 -23.79 5.02 10.41
C ALA A 186 -25.24 4.64 10.74
N VAL A 187 -25.65 3.43 10.40
CA VAL A 187 -27.01 2.93 10.65
C VAL A 187 -27.32 2.81 12.15
N LYS A 188 -26.34 2.36 12.96
CA LYS A 188 -26.54 2.25 14.41
C LYS A 188 -26.88 3.61 15.04
N THR A 189 -26.23 4.66 14.60
CA THR A 189 -26.47 6.02 15.10
C THR A 189 -27.89 6.50 14.80
N VAL A 190 -28.42 6.18 13.60
CA VAL A 190 -29.76 6.65 13.18
C VAL A 190 -30.90 5.80 13.74
N THR A 191 -30.68 4.51 13.99
CA THR A 191 -31.75 3.63 14.53
C THR A 191 -31.89 3.73 16.05
N THR A 192 -31.07 4.53 16.72
CA THR A 192 -31.16 4.76 18.17
C THR A 192 -32.08 5.93 18.51
N ILE A 193 -32.49 6.72 17.51
CA ILE A 193 -33.53 7.75 17.57
C ILE A 193 -34.90 7.10 17.25
#